data_b57130934484427b0bfcdc4bd7fe0c8a
#
_entry.id   b57130934484427b0bfcdc4bd7fe0c8a
#
_cell.length_a   1.000
_cell.length_b   1.000
_cell.length_c   1.000
_cell.angle_alpha   90.00
_cell.angle_beta   90.00
_cell.angle_gamma   90.00
#
_symmetry.space_group_name_H-M   'P 1'
#
loop_
_entity.id
_entity.type
_entity.pdbx_description
1 polymer ?
#
loop_
_entity_poly.entity_id
_entity_poly.type
_entity_poly.pdbx_seq_one_letter_code
_entity_poly.pdbx_strand_id
1 'polypeptide(L)'
;SGLGGFFMLLILVIGILIVLMYIPPRLVFFKHMVWLIFALVLGILAYPSYLKSKSEDTLVGVMFSLISILGFFTAVAFIRPDWISLSWGPILVFLLVAMIIIQVVHFIMNRKNKNYKRPKLFAYVIIVLFVMFLLYDTKKIQVNAKNCKTATVDYINESLGIVLDVLNLFQNL
;
A
#
# COMPACT_ATOMS: atom_id res chain seq x y z
N SER A 1 -12.15 1.27 -22.85
CA SER A 1 -10.90 0.49 -22.76
C SER A 1 -10.06 0.77 -21.49
N GLY A 2 -10.35 1.80 -20.71
CA GLY A 2 -9.60 2.12 -19.47
C GLY A 2 -9.68 1.05 -18.38
N LEU A 3 -10.80 0.36 -18.24
CA LEU A 3 -11.01 -0.67 -17.23
C LEU A 3 -10.13 -1.91 -17.49
N GLY A 4 -10.07 -2.38 -18.73
CA GLY A 4 -9.24 -3.52 -19.12
C GLY A 4 -7.75 -3.26 -18.90
N GLY A 5 -7.27 -2.05 -19.23
CA GLY A 5 -5.90 -1.64 -18.98
C GLY A 5 -5.56 -1.58 -17.49
N PHE A 6 -6.50 -1.11 -16.65
CA PHE A 6 -6.32 -1.11 -15.20
C PHE A 6 -6.18 -2.52 -14.63
N PHE A 7 -7.05 -3.45 -15.04
CA PHE A 7 -6.94 -4.85 -14.60
C PHE A 7 -5.66 -5.53 -15.08
N MET A 8 -5.22 -5.26 -16.31
CA MET A 8 -3.92 -5.76 -16.81
C MET A 8 -2.76 -5.26 -15.95
N LEU A 9 -2.74 -3.96 -15.61
CA LEU A 9 -1.71 -3.40 -14.74
C LEU A 9 -1.74 -4.01 -13.34
N LEU A 10 -2.93 -4.23 -12.79
CA LEU A 10 -3.08 -4.84 -11.47
C LEU A 10 -2.53 -6.28 -11.45
N ILE A 11 -2.86 -7.08 -12.47
CA ILE A 11 -2.32 -8.46 -12.61
C ILE A 11 -0.80 -8.40 -12.77
N LEU A 12 -0.28 -7.47 -13.55
CA LEU A 12 1.16 -7.28 -13.74
C LEU A 12 1.86 -6.94 -12.42
N VAL A 13 1.30 -6.03 -11.63
CA VAL A 13 1.84 -5.66 -10.30
C VAL A 13 1.87 -6.86 -9.37
N ILE A 14 0.79 -7.63 -9.29
CA ILE A 14 0.72 -8.83 -8.46
C ILE A 14 1.77 -9.85 -8.92
N GLY A 15 1.90 -10.07 -10.24
CA GLY A 15 2.90 -10.98 -10.80
C GLY A 15 4.33 -10.56 -10.45
N ILE A 16 4.66 -9.27 -10.63
CA ILE A 16 5.99 -8.73 -10.29
C ILE A 16 6.24 -8.83 -8.77
N LEU A 17 5.23 -8.55 -7.94
CA LEU A 17 5.32 -8.67 -6.50
C LEU A 17 5.66 -10.10 -6.08
N ILE A 18 4.96 -11.09 -6.64
CA ILE A 18 5.23 -12.51 -6.38
C ILE A 18 6.67 -12.85 -6.77
N VAL A 19 7.09 -12.50 -7.98
CA VAL A 19 8.47 -12.75 -8.45
C VAL A 19 9.47 -12.10 -7.50
N LEU A 20 9.25 -10.85 -7.10
CA LEU A 20 10.14 -10.10 -6.20
C LEU A 20 10.30 -10.78 -4.84
N MET A 21 9.21 -11.33 -4.28
CA MET A 21 9.23 -12.05 -3.01
C MET A 21 10.02 -13.36 -3.07
N TYR A 22 10.03 -14.03 -4.22
CA TYR A 22 10.76 -15.30 -4.40
C TYR A 22 12.23 -15.13 -4.77
N ILE A 23 12.67 -13.95 -5.25
CA ILE A 23 14.09 -13.73 -5.55
C ILE A 23 14.88 -13.71 -4.25
N PRO A 24 15.90 -14.56 -4.11
CA PRO A 24 16.72 -14.60 -2.91
C PRO A 24 17.54 -13.32 -2.75
N PRO A 25 17.73 -12.82 -1.50
CA PRO A 25 18.44 -11.56 -1.22
C PRO A 25 19.90 -11.56 -1.68
N ARG A 26 20.51 -12.73 -1.87
CA ARG A 26 21.88 -12.88 -2.41
C ARG A 26 22.03 -12.41 -3.86
N LEU A 27 20.95 -12.42 -4.65
CA LEU A 27 20.92 -11.90 -6.01
C LEU A 27 20.62 -10.40 -6.02
N VAL A 28 21.45 -9.62 -5.33
CA VAL A 28 21.24 -8.19 -5.05
C VAL A 28 20.89 -7.39 -6.30
N PHE A 29 21.73 -7.49 -7.34
CA PHE A 29 21.53 -6.71 -8.57
C PHE A 29 20.20 -7.05 -9.24
N PHE A 30 19.92 -8.34 -9.43
CA PHE A 30 18.69 -8.80 -10.09
C PHE A 30 17.44 -8.37 -9.29
N LYS A 31 17.48 -8.54 -7.98
CA LYS A 31 16.38 -8.14 -7.09
C LYS A 31 16.09 -6.64 -7.14
N HIS A 32 17.13 -5.80 -7.17
CA HIS A 32 16.98 -4.35 -7.31
C HIS A 32 16.41 -3.95 -8.68
N MET A 33 16.81 -4.62 -9.76
CA MET A 33 16.26 -4.37 -11.10
C MET A 33 14.75 -4.68 -11.13
N VAL A 34 14.33 -5.83 -10.58
CA VAL A 34 12.91 -6.19 -10.50
C VAL A 34 12.15 -5.21 -9.60
N TRP A 35 12.76 -4.76 -8.49
CA TRP A 35 12.17 -3.75 -7.61
C TRP A 35 11.97 -2.40 -8.32
N LEU A 36 12.92 -1.95 -9.14
CA LEU A 36 12.76 -0.75 -9.94
C LEU A 36 11.60 -0.87 -10.93
N ILE A 37 11.46 -2.00 -11.61
CA ILE A 37 10.32 -2.27 -12.50
C ILE A 37 9.01 -2.22 -11.71
N PHE A 38 8.97 -2.85 -10.55
CA PHE A 38 7.83 -2.81 -9.64
C PHE A 38 7.44 -1.37 -9.26
N ALA A 39 8.44 -0.56 -8.85
CA ALA A 39 8.22 0.84 -8.48
C ALA A 39 7.69 1.68 -9.66
N LEU A 40 8.19 1.46 -10.89
CA LEU A 40 7.69 2.13 -12.09
C LEU A 40 6.24 1.78 -12.37
N VAL A 41 5.85 0.51 -12.28
CA VAL A 41 4.47 0.08 -12.50
C VAL A 41 3.54 0.62 -11.41
N LEU A 42 3.99 0.67 -10.15
CA LEU A 42 3.23 1.33 -9.07
C LEU A 42 3.04 2.83 -9.34
N GLY A 43 4.05 3.51 -9.88
CA GLY A 43 3.95 4.92 -10.28
C GLY A 43 2.88 5.13 -11.36
N ILE A 44 2.79 4.22 -12.35
CA ILE A 44 1.75 4.25 -13.37
C ILE A 44 0.36 4.06 -12.75
N LEU A 45 0.21 3.15 -11.78
CA LEU A 45 -1.05 2.96 -11.05
C LEU A 45 -1.44 4.16 -10.19
N ALA A 46 -0.47 4.88 -9.63
CA ALA A 46 -0.70 6.09 -8.84
C ALA A 46 -1.02 7.33 -9.70
N TYR A 47 -0.67 7.31 -11.00
CA TYR A 47 -0.77 8.47 -11.88
C TYR A 47 -2.19 9.06 -12.00
N PRO A 48 -3.28 8.28 -12.11
CA PRO A 48 -4.63 8.83 -12.12
C PRO A 48 -4.97 9.63 -10.86
N SER A 49 -4.53 9.15 -9.69
CA SER A 49 -4.73 9.85 -8.40
C SER A 49 -3.94 11.16 -8.35
N TYR A 50 -2.72 11.15 -8.86
CA TYR A 50 -1.90 12.36 -9.02
C TYR A 50 -2.58 13.39 -9.91
N LEU A 51 -3.06 12.99 -11.10
CA LEU A 51 -3.74 13.90 -12.03
C LEU A 51 -5.00 14.49 -11.41
N LYS A 52 -5.78 13.67 -10.69
CA LYS A 52 -6.97 14.12 -9.99
C LYS A 52 -6.62 15.19 -8.96
N SER A 53 -5.68 14.90 -8.05
CA SER A 53 -5.26 15.85 -7.01
C SER A 53 -4.68 17.14 -7.59
N LYS A 54 -3.97 17.05 -8.72
CA LYS A 54 -3.45 18.22 -9.42
C LYS A 54 -4.58 19.05 -10.05
N SER A 55 -5.57 18.41 -10.68
CA SER A 55 -6.69 19.10 -11.32
C SER A 55 -7.63 19.77 -10.31
N GLU A 56 -7.73 19.22 -9.09
CA GLU A 56 -8.53 19.76 -7.98
C GLU A 56 -7.74 20.75 -7.10
N ASP A 57 -6.48 21.04 -7.44
CA ASP A 57 -5.56 21.90 -6.66
C ASP A 57 -5.36 21.43 -5.20
N THR A 58 -5.49 20.14 -4.97
CA THR A 58 -5.39 19.51 -3.64
C THR A 58 -4.07 18.77 -3.42
N LEU A 59 -3.22 18.68 -4.44
CA LEU A 59 -1.99 17.87 -4.41
C LEU A 59 -1.08 18.20 -3.22
N VAL A 60 -0.86 19.49 -2.96
CA VAL A 60 -0.01 19.93 -1.83
C VAL A 60 -0.59 19.48 -0.49
N GLY A 61 -1.91 19.61 -0.31
CA GLY A 61 -2.60 19.15 0.88
C GLY A 61 -2.52 17.63 1.06
N VAL A 62 -2.69 16.88 -0.02
CA VAL A 62 -2.55 15.41 -0.01
C VAL A 62 -1.14 14.99 0.37
N MET A 63 -0.11 15.61 -0.23
CA MET A 63 1.29 15.30 0.08
C MET A 63 1.64 15.67 1.52
N PHE A 64 1.20 16.82 2.00
CA PHE A 64 1.41 17.23 3.39
C PHE A 64 0.72 16.27 4.38
N SER A 65 -0.51 15.87 4.10
CA SER A 65 -1.26 14.90 4.91
C SER A 65 -0.56 13.54 4.92
N LEU A 66 -0.10 13.06 3.77
CA LEU A 66 0.63 11.81 3.65
C LEU A 66 1.92 11.81 4.48
N ILE A 67 2.76 12.84 4.34
CA ILE A 67 4.00 12.98 5.09
C ILE A 67 3.72 13.06 6.60
N SER A 68 2.67 13.80 7.00
CA SER A 68 2.28 13.92 8.39
C SER A 68 1.82 12.58 8.98
N ILE A 69 1.00 11.83 8.25
CA ILE A 69 0.54 10.49 8.66
C ILE A 69 1.75 9.55 8.79
N LEU A 70 2.60 9.48 7.77
CA LEU A 70 3.78 8.62 7.79
C LEU A 70 4.72 8.97 8.95
N GLY A 71 5.05 10.25 9.11
CA GLY A 71 5.94 10.70 10.17
C GLY A 71 5.38 10.42 11.58
N PHE A 72 4.12 10.80 11.81
CA PHE A 72 3.47 10.63 13.11
C PHE A 72 3.32 9.14 13.50
N PHE A 73 2.72 8.33 12.64
CA PHE A 73 2.44 6.93 12.99
C PHE A 73 3.70 6.06 12.99
N THR A 74 4.70 6.35 12.16
CA THR A 74 6.02 5.71 12.27
C THR A 74 6.67 6.05 13.60
N ALA A 75 6.66 7.32 14.01
CA ALA A 75 7.17 7.73 15.32
C ALA A 75 6.44 7.03 16.48
N VAL A 76 5.11 6.93 16.42
CA VAL A 76 4.33 6.17 17.43
C VAL A 76 4.77 4.71 17.48
N ALA A 77 4.98 4.06 16.34
CA ALA A 77 5.44 2.67 16.30
C ALA A 77 6.83 2.46 16.92
N PHE A 78 7.70 3.47 16.83
CA PHE A 78 9.03 3.42 17.49
C PHE A 78 8.98 3.75 18.97
N ILE A 79 8.17 4.73 19.39
CA ILE A 79 8.10 5.21 20.78
C ILE A 79 7.26 4.25 21.64
N ARG A 80 6.19 3.71 21.09
CA ARG A 80 5.22 2.85 21.80
C ARG A 80 4.96 1.55 21.04
N PRO A 81 5.99 0.73 20.82
CA PRO A 81 5.84 -0.55 20.13
C PRO A 81 4.94 -1.54 20.90
N ASP A 82 4.75 -1.35 22.19
CA ASP A 82 3.86 -2.11 23.08
C ASP A 82 2.37 -1.94 22.73
N TRP A 83 1.98 -0.83 22.09
CA TRP A 83 0.60 -0.60 21.66
C TRP A 83 0.21 -1.41 20.43
N ILE A 84 1.19 -1.93 19.69
CA ILE A 84 0.98 -2.63 18.43
C ILE A 84 1.24 -4.12 18.63
N SER A 85 0.24 -4.94 18.32
CA SER A 85 0.37 -6.40 18.37
C SER A 85 0.58 -7.00 16.98
N LEU A 86 1.52 -7.93 16.86
CA LEU A 86 1.70 -8.71 15.63
C LEU A 86 0.54 -9.65 15.34
N SER A 87 -0.35 -9.89 16.30
CA SER A 87 -1.59 -10.64 16.07
C SER A 87 -2.63 -9.87 15.24
N TRP A 88 -2.43 -8.57 15.00
CA TRP A 88 -3.30 -7.78 14.14
C TRP A 88 -3.23 -8.19 12.66
N GLY A 89 -2.11 -8.77 12.21
CA GLY A 89 -1.88 -9.08 10.80
C GLY A 89 -3.04 -9.82 10.13
N PRO A 90 -3.48 -11.00 10.62
CA PRO A 90 -4.61 -11.73 10.03
C PRO A 90 -5.91 -10.94 10.03
N ILE A 91 -6.18 -10.16 11.09
CA ILE A 91 -7.37 -9.32 11.21
C ILE A 91 -7.35 -8.19 10.18
N LEU A 92 -6.21 -7.51 10.03
CA LEU A 92 -6.04 -6.44 9.05
C LEU A 92 -6.20 -6.97 7.61
N VAL A 93 -5.62 -8.13 7.30
CA VAL A 93 -5.79 -8.78 5.99
C VAL A 93 -7.26 -9.14 5.75
N PHE A 94 -7.94 -9.68 6.73
CA PHE A 94 -9.37 -9.99 6.63
C PHE A 94 -10.21 -8.73 6.34
N LEU A 95 -9.96 -7.64 7.07
CA LEU A 95 -10.64 -6.36 6.86
C LEU A 95 -10.33 -5.77 5.48
N LEU A 96 -9.09 -5.90 5.00
CA LEU A 96 -8.70 -5.45 3.66
C LEU A 96 -9.48 -6.23 2.58
N VAL A 97 -9.52 -7.55 2.68
CA VAL A 97 -10.27 -8.41 1.74
C VAL A 97 -11.76 -8.06 1.76
N ALA A 98 -12.34 -7.89 2.94
CA ALA A 98 -13.74 -7.49 3.09
C ALA A 98 -14.00 -6.13 2.41
N MET A 99 -13.12 -5.14 2.60
CA MET A 99 -13.23 -3.83 1.97
C MET A 99 -13.11 -3.91 0.44
N ILE A 100 -12.23 -4.74 -0.08
CA ILE A 100 -12.09 -4.96 -1.54
C ILE A 100 -13.39 -5.55 -2.09
N ILE A 101 -13.93 -6.59 -1.45
CA ILE A 101 -15.19 -7.22 -1.88
C ILE A 101 -16.34 -6.21 -1.86
N ILE A 102 -16.50 -5.44 -0.79
CA ILE A 102 -17.53 -4.41 -0.68
C ILE A 102 -17.42 -3.38 -1.81
N GLN A 103 -16.20 -2.90 -2.10
CA GLN A 103 -15.97 -1.93 -3.17
C GLN A 103 -16.27 -2.51 -4.56
N VAL A 104 -15.88 -3.76 -4.81
CA VAL A 104 -16.16 -4.45 -6.09
C VAL A 104 -17.66 -4.63 -6.28
N VAL A 105 -18.38 -5.14 -5.27
CA VAL A 105 -19.84 -5.30 -5.32
C VAL A 105 -20.51 -3.95 -5.55
N HIS A 106 -20.13 -2.94 -4.79
CA HIS A 106 -20.69 -1.59 -4.93
C HIS A 106 -20.43 -0.98 -6.33
N PHE A 107 -19.23 -1.21 -6.87
CA PHE A 107 -18.89 -0.79 -8.24
C PHE A 107 -19.76 -1.52 -9.27
N ILE A 108 -19.92 -2.84 -9.18
CA ILE A 108 -20.72 -3.64 -10.10
C ILE A 108 -22.18 -3.20 -10.08
N MET A 109 -22.75 -2.98 -8.90
CA MET A 109 -24.14 -2.53 -8.74
C MET A 109 -24.39 -1.15 -9.37
N ASN A 110 -23.40 -0.26 -9.31
CA ASN A 110 -23.51 1.12 -9.76
C ASN A 110 -22.88 1.39 -11.13
N ARG A 111 -22.33 0.38 -11.81
CA ARG A 111 -21.57 0.57 -13.06
C ARG A 111 -22.38 1.19 -14.20
N LYS A 112 -23.72 1.04 -14.20
CA LYS A 112 -24.63 1.62 -15.19
C LYS A 112 -24.97 3.09 -14.90
N ASN A 113 -24.69 3.56 -13.69
CA ASN A 113 -24.98 4.93 -13.28
C ASN A 113 -23.83 5.85 -13.69
N LYS A 114 -24.03 6.66 -14.74
CA LYS A 114 -23.01 7.60 -15.24
C LYS A 114 -22.59 8.67 -14.23
N ASN A 115 -23.43 8.95 -13.24
CA ASN A 115 -23.18 9.96 -12.19
C ASN A 115 -22.67 9.31 -10.89
N TYR A 116 -22.34 8.01 -10.91
CA TYR A 116 -21.86 7.33 -9.74
C TYR A 116 -20.54 7.92 -9.24
N LYS A 117 -20.53 8.31 -7.97
CA LYS A 117 -19.32 8.69 -7.23
C LYS A 117 -19.13 7.73 -6.05
N ARG A 118 -17.91 7.25 -5.90
CA ARG A 118 -17.56 6.41 -4.74
C ARG A 118 -17.84 7.17 -3.43
N PRO A 119 -18.54 6.57 -2.45
CA PRO A 119 -18.77 7.19 -1.16
C PRO A 119 -17.46 7.57 -0.47
N LYS A 120 -17.38 8.78 0.07
CA LYS A 120 -16.20 9.26 0.84
C LYS A 120 -15.90 8.37 2.05
N LEU A 121 -16.93 7.75 2.62
CA LEU A 121 -16.79 6.81 3.72
C LEU A 121 -15.79 5.68 3.40
N PHE A 122 -15.83 5.14 2.18
CA PHE A 122 -14.87 4.09 1.79
C PHE A 122 -13.43 4.59 1.83
N ALA A 123 -13.17 5.83 1.40
CA ALA A 123 -11.84 6.41 1.48
C ALA A 123 -11.38 6.55 2.95
N TYR A 124 -12.23 7.05 3.84
CA TYR A 124 -11.90 7.18 5.26
C TYR A 124 -11.61 5.83 5.92
N VAL A 125 -12.44 4.82 5.67
CA VAL A 125 -12.23 3.47 6.22
C VAL A 125 -10.90 2.89 5.72
N ILE A 126 -10.59 3.07 4.45
CA ILE A 126 -9.32 2.59 3.87
C ILE A 126 -8.13 3.33 4.48
N ILE A 127 -8.22 4.65 4.66
CA ILE A 127 -7.15 5.44 5.30
C ILE A 127 -6.87 4.89 6.70
N VAL A 128 -7.90 4.70 7.52
CA VAL A 128 -7.74 4.14 8.87
C VAL A 128 -7.12 2.74 8.82
N LEU A 129 -7.59 1.89 7.92
CA LEU A 129 -7.06 0.53 7.75
C LEU A 129 -5.57 0.56 7.38
N PHE A 130 -5.16 1.40 6.43
CA PHE A 130 -3.75 1.47 6.01
C PHE A 130 -2.85 2.19 7.02
N VAL A 131 -3.38 3.08 7.85
CA VAL A 131 -2.66 3.59 9.03
C VAL A 131 -2.37 2.45 10.02
N MET A 132 -3.33 1.56 10.24
CA MET A 132 -3.12 0.37 11.09
C MET A 132 -2.11 -0.60 10.46
N PHE A 133 -2.14 -0.80 9.14
CA PHE A 133 -1.12 -1.56 8.42
C PHE A 133 0.27 -0.93 8.57
N LEU A 134 0.38 0.39 8.43
CA LEU A 134 1.65 1.12 8.60
C LEU A 134 2.24 0.90 10.00
N LEU A 135 1.42 0.97 11.05
CA LEU A 135 1.84 0.66 12.42
C LEU A 135 2.31 -0.78 12.54
N TYR A 136 1.52 -1.72 12.03
CA TYR A 136 1.83 -3.15 12.06
C TYR A 136 3.12 -3.47 11.29
N ASP A 137 3.26 -2.98 10.05
CA ASP A 137 4.43 -3.25 9.22
C ASP A 137 5.70 -2.62 9.80
N THR A 138 5.60 -1.41 10.35
CA THR A 138 6.73 -0.79 11.07
C THR A 138 7.15 -1.62 12.28
N LYS A 139 6.21 -2.11 13.07
CA LYS A 139 6.50 -3.01 14.21
C LYS A 139 7.12 -4.32 13.74
N LYS A 140 6.58 -4.92 12.68
CA LYS A 140 7.10 -6.16 12.09
C LYS A 140 8.55 -6.02 11.64
N ILE A 141 8.88 -4.93 10.96
CA ILE A 141 10.25 -4.61 10.56
C ILE A 141 11.18 -4.52 11.77
N GLN A 142 10.75 -3.84 12.84
CA GLN A 142 11.55 -3.73 14.07
C GLN A 142 11.83 -5.10 14.72
N VAL A 143 10.80 -5.95 14.80
CA VAL A 143 10.94 -7.30 15.37
C VAL A 143 11.85 -8.17 14.50
N ASN A 144 11.65 -8.14 13.18
CA ASN A 144 12.49 -8.89 12.25
C ASN A 144 13.95 -8.42 12.29
N ALA A 145 14.19 -7.11 12.40
CA ALA A 145 15.54 -6.56 12.53
C ALA A 145 16.23 -7.03 13.81
N LYS A 146 15.52 -7.08 14.94
CA LYS A 146 16.05 -7.58 16.21
C LYS A 146 16.36 -9.08 16.19
N ASN A 147 15.56 -9.85 15.45
CA ASN A 147 15.67 -11.31 15.36
C ASN A 147 16.52 -11.76 14.17
N CYS A 148 17.07 -10.85 13.37
CA CYS A 148 17.86 -11.17 12.20
C CYS A 148 19.20 -11.79 12.60
N LYS A 149 19.38 -13.08 12.28
CA LYS A 149 20.60 -13.86 12.56
C LYS A 149 21.41 -14.19 11.28
N THR A 150 20.95 -13.73 10.12
CA THR A 150 21.57 -14.04 8.82
C THR A 150 22.44 -12.88 8.34
N ALA A 151 23.53 -13.21 7.65
CA ALA A 151 24.43 -12.21 7.06
C ALA A 151 23.77 -11.40 5.91
N THR A 152 22.69 -11.91 5.33
CA THR A 152 21.95 -11.26 4.23
C THR A 152 20.54 -10.90 4.67
N VAL A 153 20.28 -9.61 4.85
CA VAL A 153 18.94 -9.08 5.16
C VAL A 153 18.21 -8.77 3.87
N ASP A 154 16.94 -9.19 3.78
CA ASP A 154 16.08 -8.91 2.63
C ASP A 154 15.35 -7.57 2.82
N TYR A 155 16.07 -6.46 2.71
CA TYR A 155 15.53 -5.10 2.89
C TYR A 155 14.38 -4.79 1.93
N ILE A 156 14.42 -5.34 0.72
CA ILE A 156 13.38 -5.10 -0.29
C ILE A 156 12.07 -5.73 0.16
N ASN A 157 12.09 -7.02 0.52
CA ASN A 157 10.87 -7.69 0.98
C ASN A 157 10.32 -7.06 2.28
N GLU A 158 11.18 -6.66 3.20
CA GLU A 158 10.77 -5.99 4.43
C GLU A 158 10.11 -4.61 4.16
N SER A 159 10.53 -3.90 3.12
CA SER A 159 9.98 -2.58 2.78
C SER A 159 8.67 -2.63 1.99
N LEU A 160 8.31 -3.77 1.36
CA LEU A 160 7.16 -3.87 0.46
C LEU A 160 5.84 -3.49 1.13
N GLY A 161 5.62 -3.90 2.37
CA GLY A 161 4.42 -3.55 3.13
C GLY A 161 4.26 -2.03 3.23
N ILE A 162 5.30 -1.33 3.69
CA ILE A 162 5.29 0.14 3.83
C ILE A 162 5.06 0.84 2.49
N VAL A 163 5.69 0.37 1.41
CA VAL A 163 5.51 0.97 0.07
C VAL A 163 4.05 0.84 -0.39
N LEU A 164 3.42 -0.30 -0.17
CA LEU A 164 2.02 -0.52 -0.51
C LEU A 164 1.08 0.30 0.37
N ASP A 165 1.38 0.46 1.65
CA ASP A 165 0.63 1.32 2.57
C ASP A 165 0.67 2.78 2.11
N VAL A 166 1.86 3.29 1.77
CA VAL A 166 2.06 4.65 1.25
C VAL A 166 1.24 4.88 -0.03
N LEU A 167 1.28 3.93 -0.96
CA LEU A 167 0.51 4.02 -2.21
C LEU A 167 -0.99 4.10 -1.93
N ASN A 168 -1.51 3.22 -1.07
CA ASN A 168 -2.94 3.19 -0.76
C ASN A 168 -3.39 4.42 0.02
N LEU A 169 -2.59 4.93 0.95
CA LEU A 169 -2.84 6.20 1.63
C LEU A 169 -2.90 7.36 0.63
N PHE A 170 -1.93 7.45 -0.27
CA PHE A 170 -1.91 8.48 -1.32
C PHE A 170 -3.16 8.45 -2.19
N GLN A 171 -3.59 7.27 -2.62
CA GLN A 171 -4.75 7.11 -3.49
C GLN A 171 -6.09 7.43 -2.81
N ASN A 172 -6.16 7.41 -1.48
CA ASN A 172 -7.39 7.63 -0.72
C ASN A 172 -7.44 8.97 0.03
N LEU A 173 -6.33 9.66 0.14
CA LEU A 173 -6.28 11.04 0.62
C LEU A 173 -6.74 12.01 -0.45
#